data_7d326462caa4f83111270d5c29bcf4ed
#
_entry.id   7d326462caa4f83111270d5c29bcf4ed
#
_cell.length_a   1.000
_cell.length_b   1.000
_cell.length_c   1.000
_cell.angle_alpha   90.00
_cell.angle_beta   90.00
_cell.angle_gamma   90.00
#
_symmetry.space_group_name_H-M   'P 1'
#
loop_
_entity.id
_entity.type
_entity.pdbx_description
1 polymer ?
#
loop_
_entity_poly.entity_id
_entity_poly.type
_entity_poly.pdbx_seq_one_letter_code
_entity_poly.pdbx_strand_id
1 'polypeptide(L)'
;MEFKKDDIVIYPQHGACKVKGKKKHDFFGTGKKEEYLILETIINEMTLQVPMSKLDEVGVRPPVNAEELDDLVQVLSKPDPRVPSNWSRRFKNHQEKLKSGDVYQVAEVVRNLAARNRDASLSAAERTMYERARVNLISEIAPALKVSKEEAEEFLNQALEKGVLKVAKVAKKKVEAVVKVTDDADDDLDDEDDE
;
A
#
# COMPACT_ATOMS: atom_id res chain seq x y z
N MET A 1 22.76 3.85 -9.27
CA MET A 1 22.11 5.16 -9.11
C MET A 1 22.99 6.10 -8.32
N GLU A 2 23.01 7.39 -8.67
CA GLU A 2 23.81 8.37 -7.93
C GLU A 2 22.86 9.32 -7.19
N PHE A 3 22.88 9.27 -5.84
CA PHE A 3 22.06 10.13 -4.99
C PHE A 3 22.88 11.31 -4.48
N LYS A 4 22.27 12.49 -4.48
CA LYS A 4 22.84 13.75 -3.99
C LYS A 4 22.32 14.08 -2.60
N LYS A 5 23.05 14.96 -1.90
CA LYS A 5 22.56 15.49 -0.62
C LYS A 5 21.22 16.19 -0.82
N ASP A 6 20.33 15.98 0.13
CA ASP A 6 18.95 16.47 0.18
C ASP A 6 17.97 15.79 -0.78
N ASP A 7 18.40 14.82 -1.61
CA ASP A 7 17.48 13.98 -2.36
C ASP A 7 16.58 13.18 -1.40
N ILE A 8 15.34 12.95 -1.85
CA ILE A 8 14.43 12.01 -1.17
C ILE A 8 14.53 10.66 -1.86
N VAL A 9 14.71 9.62 -1.06
CA VAL A 9 14.77 8.22 -1.50
C VAL A 9 13.83 7.38 -0.65
N ILE A 10 13.37 6.27 -1.20
CA ILE A 10 12.56 5.28 -0.48
C ILE A 10 13.48 4.15 -0.01
N TYR A 11 13.47 3.91 1.29
CA TYR A 11 14.11 2.75 1.89
C TYR A 11 13.01 1.74 2.24
N PRO A 12 13.02 0.51 1.69
CA PRO A 12 12.04 -0.52 2.03
C PRO A 12 11.84 -0.66 3.53
N GLN A 13 10.59 -0.79 4.00
CA GLN A 13 10.21 -0.91 5.41
C GLN A 13 10.35 0.36 6.27
N HIS A 14 11.14 1.35 5.86
CA HIS A 14 11.33 2.62 6.58
C HIS A 14 10.65 3.82 5.92
N GLY A 15 10.17 3.64 4.65
CA GLY A 15 9.51 4.70 3.89
C GLY A 15 10.51 5.74 3.35
N ALA A 16 10.03 6.97 3.20
CA ALA A 16 10.85 8.04 2.65
C ALA A 16 11.96 8.48 3.60
N CYS A 17 13.14 8.65 3.04
CA CYS A 17 14.34 9.08 3.71
C CYS A 17 15.00 10.24 2.97
N LYS A 18 15.59 11.17 3.70
CA LYS A 18 16.39 12.26 3.15
C LYS A 18 17.86 11.88 3.13
N VAL A 19 18.52 12.06 1.99
CA VAL A 19 19.96 11.85 1.85
C VAL A 19 20.72 12.96 2.57
N LYS A 20 21.51 12.63 3.60
CA LYS A 20 22.36 13.59 4.31
C LYS A 20 23.75 13.71 3.69
N GLY A 21 24.18 12.71 2.93
CA GLY A 21 25.47 12.69 2.26
C GLY A 21 26.08 11.30 2.20
N LYS A 22 27.38 11.25 1.89
CA LYS A 22 28.15 10.02 1.84
C LYS A 22 29.29 10.09 2.84
N LYS A 23 29.64 8.97 3.48
CA LYS A 23 30.74 8.89 4.46
C LYS A 23 31.52 7.60 4.25
N LYS A 24 32.87 7.71 4.26
CA LYS A 24 33.75 6.54 4.24
C LYS A 24 34.04 6.08 5.66
N HIS A 25 33.78 4.83 5.93
CA HIS A 25 33.98 4.23 7.25
C HIS A 25 34.59 2.82 7.13
N ASP A 26 35.38 2.44 8.11
CA ASP A 26 35.82 1.06 8.32
C ASP A 26 35.11 0.52 9.57
N PHE A 27 33.90 0.01 9.39
CA PHE A 27 33.11 -0.51 10.51
C PHE A 27 33.66 -1.81 11.10
N PHE A 28 34.43 -2.55 10.33
CA PHE A 28 34.88 -3.88 10.72
C PHE A 28 36.39 -3.89 11.14
N GLY A 29 37.06 -2.74 11.13
CA GLY A 29 38.46 -2.65 11.50
C GLY A 29 39.41 -3.44 10.56
N THR A 30 38.96 -3.68 9.32
CA THR A 30 39.72 -4.49 8.34
C THR A 30 40.77 -3.69 7.57
N GLY A 31 40.88 -2.39 7.84
CA GLY A 31 41.71 -1.46 7.07
C GLY A 31 41.09 -1.05 5.72
N LYS A 32 39.97 -1.63 5.31
CA LYS A 32 39.25 -1.27 4.09
C LYS A 32 38.11 -0.29 4.42
N LYS A 33 38.27 0.95 3.97
CA LYS A 33 37.18 1.95 4.07
C LYS A 33 36.16 1.71 2.99
N GLU A 34 34.92 1.45 3.39
CA GLU A 34 33.77 1.36 2.50
C GLU A 34 32.98 2.67 2.54
N GLU A 35 32.37 3.07 1.42
CA GLU A 35 31.53 4.27 1.34
C GLU A 35 30.10 3.92 1.68
N TYR A 36 29.49 4.72 2.58
CA TYR A 36 28.11 4.57 3.06
C TYR A 36 27.28 5.78 2.65
N LEU A 37 26.06 5.53 2.17
CA LEU A 37 25.03 6.54 2.03
C LEU A 37 24.39 6.76 3.41
N ILE A 38 24.36 8.03 3.84
CA ILE A 38 23.73 8.43 5.10
C ILE A 38 22.33 8.92 4.81
N LEU A 39 21.34 8.24 5.35
CA LEU A 39 19.93 8.52 5.19
C LEU A 39 19.32 8.90 6.54
N GLU A 40 18.37 9.81 6.52
CA GLU A 40 17.54 10.16 7.69
C GLU A 40 16.08 9.92 7.33
N THR A 41 15.41 9.07 8.09
CA THR A 41 14.00 8.77 7.87
C THR A 41 13.14 9.99 8.17
N ILE A 42 12.17 10.30 7.28
CA ILE A 42 11.28 11.47 7.45
C ILE A 42 10.30 11.27 8.60
N ILE A 43 9.95 10.00 8.92
CA ILE A 43 8.90 9.69 9.90
C ILE A 43 9.40 9.88 11.35
N ASN A 44 10.59 9.40 11.66
CA ASN A 44 11.12 9.31 13.04
C ASN A 44 12.56 9.82 13.16
N GLU A 45 13.06 10.53 12.15
CA GLU A 45 14.40 11.15 12.14
C GLU A 45 15.55 10.18 12.46
N MET A 46 15.33 8.88 12.20
CA MET A 46 16.34 7.86 12.45
C MET A 46 17.43 7.91 11.37
N THR A 47 18.68 7.90 11.79
CA THR A 47 19.82 7.84 10.86
C THR A 47 20.12 6.41 10.48
N LEU A 48 20.12 6.12 9.18
CA LEU A 48 20.50 4.85 8.56
C LEU A 48 21.81 5.03 7.79
N GLN A 49 22.66 4.02 7.82
CA GLN A 49 23.92 4.00 7.06
C GLN A 49 23.91 2.76 6.17
N VAL A 50 23.87 2.96 4.86
CA VAL A 50 23.75 1.88 3.88
C VAL A 50 25.02 1.85 3.04
N PRO A 51 25.72 0.71 2.96
CA PRO A 51 26.88 0.58 2.07
C PRO A 51 26.48 0.88 0.63
N MET A 52 27.25 1.71 -0.07
CA MET A 52 26.98 2.04 -1.48
C MET A 52 26.93 0.78 -2.37
N SER A 53 27.70 -0.24 -2.03
CA SER A 53 27.73 -1.54 -2.72
C SER A 53 26.43 -2.35 -2.58
N LYS A 54 25.59 -2.03 -1.57
CA LYS A 54 24.36 -2.78 -1.25
C LYS A 54 23.07 -2.02 -1.51
N LEU A 55 23.13 -0.82 -2.09
CA LEU A 55 21.92 0.00 -2.33
C LEU A 55 20.89 -0.72 -3.17
N ASP A 56 21.29 -1.39 -4.25
CA ASP A 56 20.40 -2.13 -5.14
C ASP A 56 19.85 -3.40 -4.46
N GLU A 57 20.68 -4.11 -3.68
CA GLU A 57 20.27 -5.29 -2.91
C GLU A 57 19.21 -4.94 -1.85
N VAL A 58 19.39 -3.81 -1.19
CA VAL A 58 18.47 -3.30 -0.16
C VAL A 58 17.22 -2.72 -0.79
N GLY A 59 17.25 -2.35 -2.08
CA GLY A 59 16.13 -1.80 -2.82
C GLY A 59 15.88 -0.31 -2.57
N VAL A 60 16.95 0.46 -2.30
CA VAL A 60 16.84 1.93 -2.20
C VAL A 60 16.54 2.50 -3.59
N ARG A 61 15.46 3.28 -3.71
CA ARG A 61 14.96 3.82 -4.98
C ARG A 61 14.44 5.25 -4.84
N PRO A 62 14.24 5.99 -5.93
CA PRO A 62 13.52 7.26 -5.88
C PRO A 62 12.03 7.04 -5.51
N PRO A 63 11.34 8.09 -5.02
CA PRO A 63 9.88 8.07 -4.86
C PRO A 63 9.18 7.85 -6.21
N VAL A 64 7.92 7.39 -6.14
CA VAL A 64 7.06 7.26 -7.33
C VAL A 64 6.91 8.59 -8.06
N ASN A 65 6.81 8.53 -9.36
CA ASN A 65 6.52 9.67 -10.22
C ASN A 65 5.00 9.89 -10.41
N ALA A 66 4.60 10.91 -11.17
CA ALA A 66 3.18 11.24 -11.37
C ALA A 66 2.39 10.15 -12.11
N GLU A 67 3.00 9.45 -13.07
CA GLU A 67 2.34 8.36 -13.80
C GLU A 67 2.12 7.14 -12.89
N GLU A 68 3.13 6.80 -12.09
CA GLU A 68 3.06 5.73 -11.08
C GLU A 68 2.02 6.03 -9.99
N LEU A 69 1.77 7.32 -9.68
CA LEU A 69 0.71 7.71 -8.75
C LEU A 69 -0.69 7.41 -9.29
N ASP A 70 -0.94 7.57 -10.58
CA ASP A 70 -2.22 7.22 -11.21
C ASP A 70 -2.47 5.70 -11.12
N ASP A 71 -1.45 4.89 -11.35
CA ASP A 71 -1.51 3.44 -11.18
C ASP A 71 -1.73 3.06 -9.70
N LEU A 72 -1.08 3.77 -8.78
CA LEU A 72 -1.27 3.59 -7.34
C LEU A 72 -2.73 3.85 -6.92
N VAL A 73 -3.34 4.93 -7.41
CA VAL A 73 -4.77 5.23 -7.18
C VAL A 73 -5.66 4.12 -7.75
N GLN A 74 -5.31 3.54 -8.89
CA GLN A 74 -6.06 2.41 -9.43
C GLN A 74 -5.98 1.18 -8.53
N VAL A 75 -4.80 0.87 -7.96
CA VAL A 75 -4.64 -0.22 -7.00
C VAL A 75 -5.46 0.03 -5.74
N LEU A 76 -5.39 1.23 -5.17
CA LEU A 76 -6.13 1.62 -3.95
C LEU A 76 -7.65 1.57 -4.15
N SER A 77 -8.14 1.91 -5.34
CA SER A 77 -9.57 1.98 -5.66
C SER A 77 -10.21 0.67 -6.13
N LYS A 78 -9.43 -0.37 -6.43
CA LYS A 78 -9.95 -1.66 -6.92
C LYS A 78 -9.98 -2.68 -5.79
N PRO A 79 -11.13 -3.31 -5.47
CA PRO A 79 -11.18 -4.38 -4.48
C PRO A 79 -10.39 -5.60 -4.97
N ASP A 80 -9.73 -6.32 -4.05
CA ASP A 80 -9.07 -7.58 -4.37
C ASP A 80 -9.93 -8.77 -3.88
N PRO A 81 -10.54 -9.53 -4.78
CA PRO A 81 -11.37 -10.68 -4.40
C PRO A 81 -10.53 -11.88 -3.89
N ARG A 82 -9.21 -11.82 -4.01
CA ARG A 82 -8.30 -12.92 -3.66
C ARG A 82 -7.73 -12.85 -2.25
N VAL A 83 -8.23 -11.93 -1.42
CA VAL A 83 -7.76 -11.80 -0.03
C VAL A 83 -8.17 -13.06 0.77
N PRO A 84 -7.24 -13.80 1.38
CA PRO A 84 -7.57 -15.00 2.16
C PRO A 84 -8.49 -14.68 3.34
N SER A 85 -9.53 -15.48 3.53
CA SER A 85 -10.42 -15.38 4.70
C SER A 85 -9.71 -15.82 5.99
N ASN A 86 -8.84 -16.81 5.91
CA ASN A 86 -8.05 -17.30 7.05
C ASN A 86 -7.06 -16.23 7.52
N TRP A 87 -7.11 -15.89 8.83
CA TRP A 87 -6.30 -14.84 9.43
C TRP A 87 -4.79 -15.05 9.27
N SER A 88 -4.29 -16.25 9.64
CA SER A 88 -2.85 -16.54 9.61
C SER A 88 -2.28 -16.43 8.19
N ARG A 89 -3.00 -16.96 7.20
CA ARG A 89 -2.60 -16.90 5.79
C ARG A 89 -2.62 -15.46 5.25
N ARG A 90 -3.65 -14.69 5.60
CA ARG A 90 -3.78 -13.28 5.23
C ARG A 90 -2.67 -12.44 5.86
N PHE A 91 -2.43 -12.62 7.17
CA PHE A 91 -1.39 -11.89 7.90
C PHE A 91 0.00 -12.14 7.30
N LYS A 92 0.34 -13.40 7.03
CA LYS A 92 1.62 -13.77 6.40
C LYS A 92 1.77 -13.15 5.00
N ASN A 93 0.72 -13.21 4.18
CA ASN A 93 0.70 -12.63 2.84
C ASN A 93 0.93 -11.10 2.90
N HIS A 94 0.23 -10.39 3.79
CA HIS A 94 0.44 -8.95 3.97
C HIS A 94 1.87 -8.63 4.45
N GLN A 95 2.41 -9.44 5.35
CA GLN A 95 3.78 -9.27 5.85
C GLN A 95 4.82 -9.45 4.73
N GLU A 96 4.64 -10.43 3.86
CA GLU A 96 5.51 -10.66 2.69
C GLU A 96 5.45 -9.47 1.71
N LYS A 97 4.25 -8.96 1.42
CA LYS A 97 4.06 -7.77 0.59
C LYS A 97 4.74 -6.52 1.17
N LEU A 98 4.65 -6.30 2.47
CA LEU A 98 5.31 -5.17 3.11
C LEU A 98 6.84 -5.29 3.12
N LYS A 99 7.37 -6.52 3.17
CA LYS A 99 8.81 -6.77 3.10
C LYS A 99 9.41 -6.51 1.72
N SER A 100 8.63 -6.63 0.65
CA SER A 100 9.11 -6.39 -0.71
C SER A 100 9.53 -4.93 -0.94
N GLY A 101 8.96 -3.98 -0.19
CA GLY A 101 9.19 -2.54 -0.40
C GLY A 101 8.56 -1.96 -1.65
N ASP A 102 7.82 -2.77 -2.42
CA ASP A 102 7.08 -2.35 -3.60
C ASP A 102 5.85 -1.53 -3.18
N VAL A 103 5.74 -0.31 -3.72
CA VAL A 103 4.67 0.63 -3.36
C VAL A 103 3.28 0.08 -3.69
N TYR A 104 3.14 -0.64 -4.79
CA TYR A 104 1.85 -1.23 -5.20
C TYR A 104 1.44 -2.35 -4.25
N GLN A 105 2.39 -3.16 -3.78
CA GLN A 105 2.13 -4.19 -2.79
C GLN A 105 1.78 -3.59 -1.42
N VAL A 106 2.44 -2.50 -1.02
CA VAL A 106 2.08 -1.74 0.19
C VAL A 106 0.67 -1.17 0.06
N ALA A 107 0.33 -0.58 -1.09
CA ALA A 107 -1.02 -0.07 -1.38
C ALA A 107 -2.10 -1.17 -1.33
N GLU A 108 -1.81 -2.36 -1.85
CA GLU A 108 -2.71 -3.51 -1.73
C GLU A 108 -2.98 -3.89 -0.27
N VAL A 109 -1.96 -3.88 0.59
CA VAL A 109 -2.12 -4.15 2.03
C VAL A 109 -2.98 -3.08 2.68
N VAL A 110 -2.70 -1.80 2.42
CA VAL A 110 -3.48 -0.67 2.94
C VAL A 110 -4.95 -0.79 2.50
N ARG A 111 -5.22 -1.01 1.22
CA ARG A 111 -6.56 -1.20 0.67
C ARG A 111 -7.30 -2.37 1.33
N ASN A 112 -6.64 -3.53 1.42
CA ASN A 112 -7.26 -4.74 1.94
C ASN A 112 -7.60 -4.63 3.42
N LEU A 113 -6.70 -4.02 4.21
CA LEU A 113 -6.94 -3.78 5.64
C LEU A 113 -7.95 -2.66 5.87
N ALA A 114 -7.98 -1.61 5.03
CA ALA A 114 -9.01 -0.57 5.06
C ALA A 114 -10.39 -1.17 4.79
N ALA A 115 -10.53 -2.01 3.76
CA ALA A 115 -11.77 -2.70 3.44
C ALA A 115 -12.23 -3.57 4.62
N ARG A 116 -11.33 -4.40 5.15
CA ARG A 116 -11.63 -5.26 6.29
C ARG A 116 -12.04 -4.47 7.54
N ASN A 117 -11.39 -3.34 7.83
CA ASN A 117 -11.71 -2.51 8.99
C ASN A 117 -13.12 -1.91 8.94
N ARG A 118 -13.71 -1.82 7.74
CA ARG A 118 -15.12 -1.40 7.57
C ARG A 118 -16.10 -2.54 7.84
N ASP A 119 -15.76 -3.75 7.41
CA ASP A 119 -16.64 -4.91 7.49
C ASP A 119 -16.53 -5.63 8.84
N ALA A 120 -15.34 -5.59 9.45
CA ALA A 120 -15.04 -6.25 10.72
C ALA A 120 -13.86 -5.56 11.41
N SER A 121 -13.79 -5.65 12.74
CA SER A 121 -12.67 -5.11 13.50
C SER A 121 -11.35 -5.81 13.13
N LEU A 122 -10.29 -5.03 12.96
CA LEU A 122 -8.93 -5.56 12.83
C LEU A 122 -8.43 -6.10 14.16
N SER A 123 -7.67 -7.20 14.12
CA SER A 123 -6.89 -7.64 15.27
C SER A 123 -5.82 -6.60 15.62
N ALA A 124 -5.29 -6.61 16.85
CA ALA A 124 -4.24 -5.67 17.27
C ALA A 124 -3.02 -5.70 16.32
N ALA A 125 -2.61 -6.90 15.88
CA ALA A 125 -1.49 -7.07 14.95
C ALA A 125 -1.82 -6.51 13.53
N GLU A 126 -3.04 -6.71 13.03
CA GLU A 126 -3.47 -6.14 11.75
C GLU A 126 -3.59 -4.62 11.82
N ARG A 127 -4.05 -4.06 12.94
CA ARG A 127 -4.11 -2.60 13.16
C ARG A 127 -2.73 -1.97 13.12
N THR A 128 -1.77 -2.52 13.87
CA THR A 128 -0.38 -2.04 13.85
C THR A 128 0.22 -2.11 12.46
N MET A 129 -0.04 -3.21 11.74
CA MET A 129 0.40 -3.39 10.36
C MET A 129 -0.23 -2.36 9.41
N TYR A 130 -1.51 -2.09 9.55
CA TYR A 130 -2.25 -1.12 8.75
C TYR A 130 -1.73 0.31 8.95
N GLU A 131 -1.57 0.73 10.20
CA GLU A 131 -1.04 2.05 10.54
C GLU A 131 0.37 2.25 9.98
N ARG A 132 1.23 1.24 10.15
CA ARG A 132 2.60 1.26 9.63
C ARG A 132 2.65 1.33 8.10
N ALA A 133 1.83 0.55 7.42
CA ALA A 133 1.71 0.58 5.97
C ALA A 133 1.19 1.92 5.45
N ARG A 134 0.19 2.52 6.12
CA ARG A 134 -0.32 3.86 5.80
C ARG A 134 0.77 4.93 5.93
N VAL A 135 1.47 4.94 7.04
CA VAL A 135 2.54 5.93 7.29
C VAL A 135 3.64 5.82 6.23
N ASN A 136 4.05 4.61 5.87
CA ASN A 136 5.04 4.39 4.80
C ASN A 136 4.53 4.93 3.46
N LEU A 137 3.28 4.61 3.09
CA LEU A 137 2.70 5.04 1.83
C LEU A 137 2.52 6.56 1.75
N ILE A 138 2.05 7.20 2.83
CA ILE A 138 1.94 8.67 2.93
C ILE A 138 3.31 9.32 2.78
N SER A 139 4.35 8.75 3.42
CA SER A 139 5.71 9.29 3.33
C SER A 139 6.28 9.27 1.91
N GLU A 140 5.81 8.36 1.05
CA GLU A 140 6.19 8.28 -0.37
C GLU A 140 5.31 9.18 -1.26
N ILE A 141 4.00 9.25 -0.98
CA ILE A 141 3.07 10.11 -1.73
C ILE A 141 3.39 11.59 -1.54
N ALA A 142 3.71 12.02 -0.33
CA ALA A 142 3.97 13.43 -0.01
C ALA A 142 5.08 14.06 -0.87
N PRO A 143 6.29 13.50 -0.99
CA PRO A 143 7.32 14.04 -1.88
C PRO A 143 7.00 13.86 -3.37
N ALA A 144 6.27 12.80 -3.75
CA ALA A 144 5.86 12.57 -5.13
C ALA A 144 4.89 13.65 -5.64
N LEU A 145 3.93 14.05 -4.81
CA LEU A 145 3.00 15.15 -5.09
C LEU A 145 3.55 16.54 -4.73
N LYS A 146 4.66 16.63 -3.99
CA LYS A 146 5.22 17.88 -3.42
C LYS A 146 4.22 18.60 -2.50
N VAL A 147 3.54 17.85 -1.68
CA VAL A 147 2.51 18.31 -0.73
C VAL A 147 2.91 18.01 0.71
N SER A 148 2.15 18.54 1.68
CA SER A 148 2.32 18.21 3.10
C SER A 148 1.91 16.76 3.39
N LYS A 149 2.28 16.27 4.58
CA LYS A 149 1.88 14.94 5.05
C LYS A 149 0.35 14.83 5.17
N GLU A 150 -0.29 15.87 5.66
CA GLU A 150 -1.73 15.96 5.86
C GLU A 150 -2.49 15.89 4.52
N GLU A 151 -2.01 16.63 3.52
CA GLU A 151 -2.59 16.59 2.16
C GLU A 151 -2.37 15.22 1.48
N ALA A 152 -1.22 14.58 1.71
CA ALA A 152 -0.95 13.22 1.21
C ALA A 152 -1.84 12.17 1.91
N GLU A 153 -2.15 12.34 3.20
CA GLU A 153 -3.07 11.50 3.93
C GLU A 153 -4.51 11.67 3.41
N GLU A 154 -4.93 12.89 3.15
CA GLU A 154 -6.24 13.16 2.55
C GLU A 154 -6.36 12.54 1.17
N PHE A 155 -5.33 12.68 0.33
CA PHE A 155 -5.26 12.02 -0.98
C PHE A 155 -5.43 10.50 -0.88
N LEU A 156 -4.71 9.85 0.06
CA LEU A 156 -4.83 8.41 0.30
C LEU A 156 -6.25 8.02 0.72
N ASN A 157 -6.88 8.79 1.61
CA ASN A 157 -8.24 8.53 2.08
C ASN A 157 -9.25 8.64 0.92
N GLN A 158 -9.16 9.68 0.10
CA GLN A 158 -10.01 9.85 -1.08
C GLN A 158 -9.84 8.72 -2.10
N ALA A 159 -8.61 8.23 -2.31
CA ALA A 159 -8.35 7.09 -3.20
C ALA A 159 -8.99 5.80 -2.68
N LEU A 160 -8.95 5.56 -1.36
CA LEU A 160 -9.59 4.43 -0.71
C LEU A 160 -11.13 4.51 -0.78
N GLU A 161 -11.72 5.71 -0.62
CA GLU A 161 -13.16 5.94 -0.72
C GLU A 161 -13.71 5.71 -2.12
N LYS A 162 -12.99 6.15 -3.17
CA LYS A 162 -13.37 5.87 -4.57
C LYS A 162 -13.51 4.37 -4.85
N GLY A 163 -12.69 3.55 -4.22
CA GLY A 163 -12.81 2.09 -4.27
C GLY A 163 -14.09 1.58 -3.64
N VAL A 164 -14.51 2.14 -2.50
CA VAL A 164 -15.75 1.79 -1.81
C VAL A 164 -16.98 2.08 -2.66
N LEU A 165 -17.04 3.29 -3.25
CA LEU A 165 -18.16 3.70 -4.08
C LEU A 165 -18.36 2.79 -5.31
N LYS A 166 -17.28 2.28 -5.89
CA LYS A 166 -17.35 1.30 -6.99
C LYS A 166 -17.86 -0.06 -6.52
N VAL A 167 -17.42 -0.54 -5.35
CA VAL A 167 -17.90 -1.81 -4.77
C VAL A 167 -19.37 -1.75 -4.42
N ALA A 168 -19.82 -0.66 -3.80
CA ALA A 168 -21.23 -0.46 -3.47
C ALA A 168 -22.14 -0.45 -4.71
N LYS A 169 -21.68 0.17 -5.83
CA LYS A 169 -22.41 0.15 -7.11
C LYS A 169 -22.48 -1.24 -7.73
N VAL A 170 -21.40 -2.04 -7.65
CA VAL A 170 -21.36 -3.42 -8.16
C VAL A 170 -22.24 -4.35 -7.31
N ALA A 171 -22.22 -4.20 -5.99
CA ALA A 171 -23.07 -4.97 -5.09
C ALA A 171 -24.56 -4.68 -5.33
N LYS A 172 -24.97 -3.39 -5.46
CA LYS A 172 -26.34 -3.02 -5.82
C LYS A 172 -26.77 -3.63 -7.16
N LYS A 173 -25.91 -3.55 -8.19
CA LYS A 173 -26.23 -4.12 -9.51
C LYS A 173 -26.38 -5.65 -9.48
N LYS A 174 -25.63 -6.35 -8.62
CA LYS A 174 -25.82 -7.80 -8.40
C LYS A 174 -27.13 -8.12 -7.69
N VAL A 175 -27.51 -7.36 -6.67
CA VAL A 175 -28.78 -7.54 -5.95
C VAL A 175 -29.96 -7.27 -6.87
N GLU A 176 -29.96 -6.19 -7.66
CA GLU A 176 -31.00 -5.89 -8.64
C GLU A 176 -31.11 -6.95 -9.75
N ALA A 177 -30.01 -7.57 -10.16
CA ALA A 177 -30.03 -8.65 -11.14
C ALA A 177 -30.61 -9.96 -10.57
N VAL A 178 -30.36 -10.24 -9.28
CA VAL A 178 -30.93 -11.43 -8.61
C VAL A 178 -32.44 -11.25 -8.38
N VAL A 179 -32.90 -10.06 -7.99
CA VAL A 179 -34.33 -9.77 -7.77
C VAL A 179 -35.12 -9.90 -9.08
N LYS A 180 -34.58 -9.44 -10.21
CA LYS A 180 -35.24 -9.61 -11.53
C LYS A 180 -35.38 -11.05 -11.97
N VAL A 181 -34.45 -11.92 -11.61
CA VAL A 181 -34.49 -13.36 -11.97
C VAL A 181 -35.53 -14.12 -11.12
N THR A 182 -35.83 -13.64 -9.91
CA THR A 182 -36.88 -14.24 -9.07
C THR A 182 -38.27 -13.80 -9.42
N ASP A 183 -38.46 -12.57 -9.92
CA ASP A 183 -39.76 -12.07 -10.36
C ASP A 183 -40.22 -12.69 -11.70
N ASP A 184 -39.29 -13.11 -12.56
CA ASP A 184 -39.61 -13.78 -13.84
C ASP A 184 -39.90 -15.31 -13.67
N ALA A 185 -39.72 -15.87 -12.47
CA ALA A 185 -39.87 -17.30 -12.19
C ALA A 185 -41.25 -17.66 -11.57
N ASP A 186 -42.04 -16.67 -11.12
CA ASP A 186 -43.33 -16.90 -10.47
C ASP A 186 -44.54 -16.70 -11.40
N ASP A 187 -44.34 -16.36 -12.70
CA ASP A 187 -45.45 -16.07 -13.62
C ASP A 187 -45.82 -17.25 -14.54
N ASP A 188 -45.19 -18.45 -14.39
CA ASP A 188 -45.45 -19.63 -15.24
C ASP A 188 -46.18 -20.81 -14.57
N LEU A 189 -46.91 -20.57 -13.46
CA LEU A 189 -47.66 -21.63 -12.79
C LEU A 189 -49.13 -21.25 -12.52
N ASP A 190 -49.89 -20.90 -13.53
CA ASP A 190 -51.35 -21.02 -13.50
C ASP A 190 -51.83 -21.17 -14.94
N ASP A 191 -52.16 -22.39 -15.33
CA ASP A 191 -53.24 -22.78 -16.23
C ASP A 191 -53.04 -24.20 -16.77
N GLU A 192 -53.47 -25.21 -16.03
CA GLU A 192 -53.96 -26.49 -16.56
C GLU A 192 -54.71 -27.23 -15.45
N ASP A 193 -56.04 -26.97 -15.39
CA ASP A 193 -57.01 -27.98 -14.97
C ASP A 193 -58.41 -27.42 -15.26
N ASP A 194 -58.97 -27.86 -16.40
CA ASP A 194 -60.42 -28.09 -16.55
C ASP A 194 -60.69 -28.83 -17.89
N GLU A 195 -60.82 -30.18 -17.80
CA GLU A 195 -61.88 -30.96 -18.47
C GLU A 195 -61.78 -32.46 -18.06
#